data_184c5f31258233bcefe6c219c5be7e22
#
_entry.id   184c5f31258233bcefe6c219c5be7e22
#
_cell.length_a   1.000
_cell.length_b   1.000
_cell.length_c   1.000
_cell.angle_alpha   90.00
_cell.angle_beta   90.00
_cell.angle_gamma   90.00
#
_symmetry.space_group_name_H-M   'P 1'
#
loop_
_entity.id
_entity.type
_entity.pdbx_description
1 polymer ?
#
loop_
_entity_poly.entity_id
_entity_poly.type
_entity_poly.pdbx_seq_one_letter_code
_entity_poly.pdbx_strand_id
1 'polypeptide(L)'
;MAMRYLLGFDVGSSSVKASLVNADSGKCVASAFFPEKEAPIMAVKTGWAEQDPNSWWEYAKLSLKKIMADSGATAEEIKAIGISYQMHGLVCVDKNYQPLRPAIIWCDSRAVPYGEKAFKDL
;
A
#
# COMPACT_ATOMS: atom_id res chain seq x y z
N MET A 1 32.69 5.67 -2.85
CA MET A 1 31.70 6.32 -1.95
C MET A 1 30.49 5.41 -1.79
N ALA A 2 29.92 5.39 -0.61
CA ALA A 2 28.69 4.65 -0.38
C ALA A 2 27.56 5.20 -1.28
N MET A 3 26.76 4.32 -1.84
CA MET A 3 25.60 4.72 -2.64
C MET A 3 24.55 5.37 -1.75
N ARG A 4 23.72 6.23 -2.33
CA ARG A 4 22.57 6.85 -1.67
C ARG A 4 21.33 6.53 -2.44
N TYR A 5 20.36 5.90 -1.76
CA TYR A 5 19.10 5.50 -2.36
C TYR A 5 17.91 6.17 -1.68
N LEU A 6 16.88 6.35 -2.47
CA LEU A 6 15.52 6.71 -2.03
C LEU A 6 14.62 5.50 -2.29
N LEU A 7 13.82 5.14 -1.29
CA LEU A 7 12.89 4.03 -1.37
C LEU A 7 11.46 4.57 -1.48
N GLY A 8 10.75 4.18 -2.53
CA GLY A 8 9.35 4.51 -2.73
C GLY A 8 8.46 3.29 -2.59
N PHE A 9 7.33 3.43 -1.88
CA PHE A 9 6.25 2.46 -1.88
C PHE A 9 5.01 3.04 -2.54
N ASP A 10 4.30 2.19 -3.28
CA ASP A 10 2.94 2.45 -3.75
C ASP A 10 2.02 1.35 -3.21
N VAL A 11 1.20 1.71 -2.23
CA VAL A 11 0.27 0.79 -1.56
C VAL A 11 -1.07 0.83 -2.27
N GLY A 12 -1.18 0.08 -3.35
CA GLY A 12 -2.40 -0.03 -4.14
C GLY A 12 -3.34 -1.14 -3.66
N SER A 13 -4.53 -1.22 -4.25
CA SER A 13 -5.49 -2.30 -3.99
C SER A 13 -5.17 -3.59 -4.76
N SER A 14 -4.50 -3.51 -5.90
CA SER A 14 -4.09 -4.69 -6.67
C SER A 14 -2.77 -5.27 -6.21
N SER A 15 -1.86 -4.42 -5.76
CA SER A 15 -0.51 -4.80 -5.32
C SER A 15 0.14 -3.70 -4.50
N VAL A 16 1.20 -4.05 -3.80
CA VAL A 16 2.13 -3.08 -3.20
C VAL A 16 3.44 -3.12 -3.98
N LYS A 17 3.82 -1.99 -4.54
CA LYS A 17 5.07 -1.83 -5.29
C LYS A 17 6.12 -1.14 -4.43
N ALA A 18 7.37 -1.57 -4.56
CA ALA A 18 8.54 -0.86 -4.05
C ALA A 18 9.49 -0.52 -5.20
N SER A 19 10.10 0.65 -5.12
CA SER A 19 11.09 1.12 -6.10
C SER A 19 12.26 1.73 -5.37
N LEU A 20 13.47 1.37 -5.80
CA LEU A 20 14.71 1.89 -5.28
C LEU A 20 15.34 2.82 -6.32
N VAL A 21 15.54 4.07 -5.96
CA VAL A 21 16.06 5.11 -6.86
C VAL A 21 17.42 5.57 -6.35
N ASN A 22 18.40 5.63 -7.24
CA ASN A 22 19.68 6.26 -6.93
C ASN A 22 19.49 7.76 -6.75
N ALA A 23 19.80 8.29 -5.57
CA ALA A 23 19.53 9.68 -5.20
C ALA A 23 20.36 10.70 -6.02
N ASP A 24 21.51 10.30 -6.53
CA ASP A 24 22.40 11.20 -7.29
C ASP A 24 22.02 11.27 -8.77
N SER A 25 21.61 10.16 -9.36
CA SER A 25 21.28 10.07 -10.79
C SER A 25 19.78 10.17 -11.10
N GLY A 26 18.92 9.97 -10.10
CA GLY A 26 17.46 9.88 -10.27
C GLY A 26 16.99 8.60 -10.97
N LYS A 27 17.89 7.64 -11.23
CA LYS A 27 17.53 6.40 -11.92
C LYS A 27 16.97 5.36 -10.97
N CYS A 28 15.87 4.71 -11.37
CA CYS A 28 15.37 3.52 -10.70
C CYS A 28 16.34 2.37 -10.94
N VAL A 29 16.85 1.77 -9.86
CA VAL A 29 17.83 0.68 -9.92
C VAL A 29 17.20 -0.69 -9.66
N ALA A 30 16.08 -0.73 -8.96
CA ALA A 30 15.30 -1.95 -8.73
C ALA A 30 13.84 -1.60 -8.48
N SER A 31 12.94 -2.45 -8.91
CA SER A 31 11.53 -2.36 -8.56
C SER A 31 10.91 -3.76 -8.48
N ALA A 32 9.96 -3.93 -7.57
CA ALA A 32 9.20 -5.16 -7.41
C ALA A 32 7.80 -4.85 -6.90
N PHE A 33 6.87 -5.76 -7.09
CA PHE A 33 5.53 -5.66 -6.54
C PHE A 33 5.02 -7.03 -6.11
N PHE A 34 4.17 -7.03 -5.11
CA PHE A 34 3.49 -8.23 -4.62
C PHE A 34 2.02 -7.91 -4.33
N PRO A 35 1.11 -8.89 -4.49
CA PRO A 35 1.39 -10.23 -5.03
C PRO A 35 1.65 -10.15 -6.56
N GLU A 36 2.18 -11.21 -7.14
CA GLU A 36 2.43 -11.30 -8.60
C GLU A 36 1.12 -11.31 -9.41
N LYS A 37 0.05 -11.82 -8.82
CA LYS A 37 -1.33 -11.68 -9.31
C LYS A 37 -2.04 -10.62 -8.47
N GLU A 38 -3.13 -10.07 -8.99
CA GLU A 38 -3.92 -9.09 -8.24
C GLU A 38 -4.29 -9.59 -6.84
N ALA A 39 -4.10 -8.71 -5.86
CA ALA A 39 -4.52 -8.98 -4.50
C ALA A 39 -6.05 -9.18 -4.45
N PRO A 40 -6.54 -10.18 -3.70
CA PRO A 40 -7.96 -10.45 -3.65
C PRO A 40 -8.74 -9.29 -3.02
N ILE A 41 -9.88 -8.97 -3.62
CA ILE A 41 -10.88 -8.07 -3.06
C ILE A 41 -12.07 -8.92 -2.61
N MET A 42 -12.46 -8.79 -1.34
CA MET A 42 -13.63 -9.46 -0.79
C MET A 42 -14.88 -8.64 -1.08
N ALA A 43 -15.81 -9.21 -1.84
CA ALA A 43 -17.10 -8.62 -2.15
C ALA A 43 -18.24 -9.46 -1.52
N VAL A 44 -18.38 -9.35 -0.20
CA VAL A 44 -19.35 -10.14 0.60
C VAL A 44 -20.79 -9.80 0.20
N LYS A 45 -21.03 -8.57 -0.24
CA LYS A 45 -22.33 -8.09 -0.76
C LYS A 45 -22.09 -7.26 -2.01
N THR A 46 -23.10 -7.14 -2.85
CA THR A 46 -23.07 -6.26 -4.02
C THR A 46 -22.69 -4.83 -3.61
N GLY A 47 -21.70 -4.24 -4.28
CA GLY A 47 -21.20 -2.90 -4.01
C GLY A 47 -20.21 -2.80 -2.83
N TRP A 48 -19.94 -3.91 -2.14
CA TRP A 48 -18.92 -3.96 -1.10
C TRP A 48 -17.56 -4.34 -1.67
N ALA A 49 -16.52 -3.71 -1.16
CA ALA A 49 -15.15 -4.04 -1.50
C ALA A 49 -14.26 -3.92 -0.25
N GLU A 50 -13.65 -5.02 0.14
CA GLU A 50 -12.85 -5.12 1.36
C GLU A 50 -11.54 -5.84 1.10
N GLN A 51 -10.52 -5.49 1.88
CA GLN A 51 -9.22 -6.17 1.91
C GLN A 51 -8.71 -6.33 3.34
N ASP A 52 -7.89 -7.35 3.58
CA ASP A 52 -7.16 -7.46 4.85
C ASP A 52 -6.00 -6.45 4.86
N PRO A 53 -6.01 -5.45 5.75
CA PRO A 53 -4.95 -4.45 5.80
C PRO A 53 -3.58 -5.04 6.18
N ASN A 54 -3.53 -6.17 6.88
CA ASN A 54 -2.27 -6.86 7.18
C ASN A 54 -1.57 -7.36 5.90
N SER A 55 -2.34 -7.70 4.86
CA SER A 55 -1.77 -8.14 3.59
C SER A 55 -0.94 -7.04 2.91
N TRP A 56 -1.31 -5.77 3.05
CA TRP A 56 -0.54 -4.65 2.49
C TRP A 56 0.86 -4.57 3.12
N TRP A 57 0.94 -4.78 4.43
CA TRP A 57 2.22 -4.81 5.13
C TRP A 57 3.10 -5.99 4.69
N GLU A 58 2.50 -7.19 4.55
CA GLU A 58 3.22 -8.36 4.06
C GLU A 58 3.75 -8.15 2.64
N TYR A 59 2.93 -7.59 1.74
CA TYR A 59 3.36 -7.28 0.38
C TYR A 59 4.44 -6.20 0.33
N ALA A 60 4.37 -5.19 1.19
CA ALA A 60 5.42 -4.18 1.32
C ALA A 60 6.76 -4.81 1.73
N LYS A 61 6.74 -5.71 2.72
CA LYS A 61 7.94 -6.45 3.15
C LYS A 61 8.51 -7.33 2.05
N LEU A 62 7.65 -8.06 1.33
CA LEU A 62 8.08 -8.91 0.22
C LEU A 62 8.68 -8.10 -0.92
N SER A 63 8.05 -6.98 -1.28
CA SER A 63 8.57 -6.07 -2.33
C SER A 63 9.92 -5.49 -1.92
N LEU A 64 10.07 -5.04 -0.67
CA LEU A 64 11.34 -4.55 -0.14
C LEU A 64 12.43 -5.63 -0.18
N LYS A 65 12.11 -6.82 0.33
CA LYS A 65 13.06 -7.94 0.35
C LYS A 65 13.58 -8.25 -1.05
N LYS A 66 12.69 -8.25 -2.04
CA LYS A 66 13.06 -8.52 -3.43
C LYS A 66 13.99 -7.46 -3.99
N ILE A 67 13.67 -6.17 -3.86
CA ILE A 67 14.51 -5.10 -4.41
C ILE A 67 15.86 -5.01 -3.71
N MET A 68 15.95 -5.30 -2.43
CA MET A 68 17.23 -5.34 -1.70
C MET A 68 18.09 -6.50 -2.22
N ALA A 69 17.51 -7.67 -2.45
CA ALA A 69 18.23 -8.81 -3.04
C ALA A 69 18.69 -8.53 -4.47
N ASP A 70 17.83 -7.93 -5.29
CA ASP A 70 18.13 -7.65 -6.71
C ASP A 70 19.18 -6.54 -6.89
N SER A 71 19.18 -5.53 -6.01
CA SER A 71 20.07 -4.37 -6.09
C SER A 71 21.39 -4.55 -5.34
N GLY A 72 21.41 -5.43 -4.34
CA GLY A 72 22.53 -5.53 -3.39
C GLY A 72 22.67 -4.34 -2.45
N ALA A 73 21.70 -3.41 -2.43
CA ALA A 73 21.71 -2.25 -1.54
C ALA A 73 21.60 -2.67 -0.07
N THR A 74 22.22 -1.89 0.81
CA THR A 74 22.12 -2.07 2.26
C THR A 74 21.14 -1.07 2.88
N ALA A 75 20.67 -1.35 4.08
CA ALA A 75 19.73 -0.46 4.78
C ALA A 75 20.34 0.93 5.04
N GLU A 76 21.63 0.99 5.32
CA GLU A 76 22.39 2.22 5.62
C GLU A 76 22.47 3.15 4.40
N GLU A 77 22.37 2.60 3.21
CA GLU A 77 22.37 3.35 1.95
C GLU A 77 21.03 3.99 1.63
N ILE A 78 19.92 3.55 2.25
CA ILE A 78 18.58 4.14 2.09
C ILE A 78 18.50 5.39 2.96
N LYS A 79 18.32 6.55 2.33
CA LYS A 79 18.34 7.87 2.99
C LYS A 79 16.96 8.43 3.28
N ALA A 80 15.95 8.01 2.53
CA ALA A 80 14.57 8.42 2.75
C ALA A 80 13.59 7.38 2.20
N ILE A 81 12.38 7.38 2.76
CA ILE A 81 11.26 6.56 2.32
C ILE A 81 10.10 7.48 1.99
N GLY A 82 9.53 7.32 0.81
CA GLY A 82 8.29 7.95 0.38
C GLY A 82 7.18 6.91 0.20
N ILE A 83 5.94 7.26 0.54
CA ILE A 83 4.80 6.36 0.45
C ILE A 83 3.68 7.05 -0.30
N SER A 84 3.22 6.43 -1.38
CA SER A 84 1.95 6.68 -2.05
C SER A 84 0.99 5.55 -1.71
N TYR A 85 -0.29 5.83 -1.66
CA TYR A 85 -1.27 4.84 -1.24
C TYR A 85 -2.65 5.10 -1.83
N GLN A 86 -3.47 4.04 -1.89
CA GLN A 86 -4.89 4.17 -2.22
C GLN A 86 -5.58 5.05 -1.19
N MET A 87 -6.48 5.92 -1.66
CA MET A 87 -7.18 6.89 -0.82
C MET A 87 -8.59 6.41 -0.46
N HIS A 88 -9.25 7.11 0.46
CA HIS A 88 -10.64 6.92 0.89
C HIS A 88 -10.92 5.59 1.60
N GLY A 89 -9.91 4.77 1.90
CA GLY A 89 -10.06 3.53 2.64
C GLY A 89 -10.33 3.78 4.13
N LEU A 90 -11.10 2.89 4.75
CA LEU A 90 -11.33 2.89 6.19
C LEU A 90 -10.72 1.64 6.81
N VAL A 91 -9.76 1.84 7.73
CA VAL A 91 -9.17 0.80 8.56
C VAL A 91 -9.49 1.11 10.02
N CYS A 92 -10.27 0.26 10.67
CA CYS A 92 -10.57 0.39 12.10
C CYS A 92 -9.61 -0.52 12.88
N VAL A 93 -8.98 0.03 13.92
CA VAL A 93 -8.04 -0.70 14.77
C VAL A 93 -8.44 -0.61 16.24
N ASP A 94 -8.03 -1.58 17.03
CA ASP A 94 -8.17 -1.56 18.48
C ASP A 94 -7.05 -0.73 19.15
N LYS A 95 -7.05 -0.70 20.49
CA LYS A 95 -6.02 0.00 21.27
C LYS A 95 -4.60 -0.54 21.10
N ASN A 96 -4.44 -1.75 20.54
CA ASN A 96 -3.17 -2.38 20.24
C ASN A 96 -2.81 -2.27 18.75
N TYR A 97 -3.51 -1.41 18.00
CA TYR A 97 -3.34 -1.21 16.56
C TYR A 97 -3.65 -2.45 15.71
N GLN A 98 -4.46 -3.40 16.24
CA GLN A 98 -4.87 -4.57 15.47
C GLN A 98 -6.16 -4.26 14.71
N PRO A 99 -6.25 -4.65 13.42
CA PRO A 99 -7.47 -4.47 12.66
C PRO A 99 -8.67 -5.17 13.30
N LEU A 100 -9.76 -4.43 13.50
CA LEU A 100 -11.01 -4.96 14.04
C LEU A 100 -11.82 -5.71 12.99
N ARG A 101 -11.58 -5.42 11.73
CA ARG A 101 -12.29 -5.97 10.58
C ARG A 101 -11.48 -5.73 9.30
N PRO A 102 -11.83 -6.38 8.16
CA PRO A 102 -11.27 -6.02 6.88
C PRO A 102 -11.46 -4.53 6.56
N ALA A 103 -10.47 -3.94 5.90
CA ALA A 103 -10.55 -2.55 5.45
C ALA A 103 -11.64 -2.39 4.38
N ILE A 104 -12.41 -1.33 4.47
CA ILE A 104 -13.32 -0.91 3.40
C ILE A 104 -12.49 -0.07 2.44
N ILE A 105 -12.32 -0.52 1.19
CA ILE A 105 -11.44 0.14 0.23
C ILE A 105 -12.19 1.10 -0.70
N TRP A 106 -11.45 1.90 -1.45
CA TRP A 106 -11.91 3.05 -2.23
C TRP A 106 -13.07 2.76 -3.20
N CYS A 107 -13.19 1.55 -3.74
CA CYS A 107 -14.23 1.18 -4.68
C CYS A 107 -15.51 0.63 -4.02
N ASP A 108 -15.58 0.62 -2.69
CA ASP A 108 -16.79 0.25 -1.94
C ASP A 108 -17.84 1.35 -2.03
N SER A 109 -19.10 0.96 -2.22
CA SER A 109 -20.22 1.90 -2.40
C SER A 109 -21.21 1.94 -1.23
N ARG A 110 -20.91 1.23 -0.11
CA ARG A 110 -21.87 1.15 1.03
C ARG A 110 -22.14 2.49 1.70
N ALA A 111 -21.22 3.47 1.59
CA ALA A 111 -21.39 4.80 2.19
C ALA A 111 -22.24 5.75 1.36
N VAL A 112 -22.54 5.43 0.09
CA VAL A 112 -23.28 6.31 -0.83
C VAL A 112 -24.61 6.78 -0.25
N PRO A 113 -25.52 5.92 0.30
CA PRO A 113 -26.79 6.37 0.85
C PRO A 113 -26.62 7.34 2.03
N TYR A 114 -25.59 7.16 2.83
CA TYR A 114 -25.28 8.05 3.96
C TYR A 114 -24.78 9.41 3.50
N GLY A 115 -23.92 9.44 2.48
CA GLY A 115 -23.45 10.67 1.88
C GLY A 115 -24.60 11.46 1.22
N GLU A 116 -25.49 10.79 0.49
CA GLU A 116 -26.68 11.41 -0.11
C GLU A 116 -27.60 12.00 0.96
N LYS A 117 -27.80 11.28 2.06
CA LYS A 117 -28.61 11.78 3.19
C LYS A 117 -27.94 13.02 3.83
N ALA A 118 -26.67 12.95 4.14
CA ALA A 118 -25.94 14.08 4.74
C ALA A 118 -26.00 15.33 3.85
N PHE A 119 -25.87 15.16 2.54
CA PHE A 119 -25.95 16.28 1.60
C PHE A 119 -27.36 16.95 1.56
N LYS A 120 -28.42 16.17 1.77
CA LYS A 120 -29.78 16.72 1.83
C LYS A 120 -30.10 17.43 3.14
N ASP A 121 -29.40 17.05 4.21
CA ASP A 121 -29.60 17.61 5.56
C ASP A 121 -28.77 18.91 5.81
N LEU A 122 -27.86 19.26 4.87
CA LEU A 122 -27.06 20.49 4.87
C LEU A 122 -27.74 21.63 4.10
#